data_197db7c08773c6f184cf88c2c9621e86
#
_entry.id   197db7c08773c6f184cf88c2c9621e86
#
_cell.length_a   1.000
_cell.length_b   1.000
_cell.length_c   1.000
_cell.angle_alpha   90.00
_cell.angle_beta   90.00
_cell.angle_gamma   90.00
#
_symmetry.space_group_name_H-M   'P 1'
#
loop_
_entity.id
_entity.type
_entity.pdbx_description
1 polymer ?
#
loop_
_entity_poly.entity_id
_entity_poly.type
_entity_poly.pdbx_seq_one_letter_code
_entity_poly.pdbx_strand_id
1 'polypeptide(L)'
;VDGMLEIKAESAMLGYLNSPSPFTKDGWFITGDAVEVKGEYIKILGRKSELINVGGEKVYPQEVENVIQEMDKVAEVTVYGEKNPIMGNIVCAKIRLIKEEEKKIFINRLKKYCKERLQSYKVPVRVIIVEKKQYSNRFKKLRVSDN
;
A
#
# COMPACT_ATOMS: atom_id res chain seq x y z
N VAL A 1 11.32 6.07 -13.66
CA VAL A 1 11.76 4.66 -13.67
C VAL A 1 11.61 4.12 -12.27
N ASP A 2 10.86 3.06 -12.13
CA ASP A 2 10.67 2.38 -10.85
C ASP A 2 12.00 1.75 -10.44
N GLY A 3 12.50 2.12 -9.29
CA GLY A 3 13.74 1.61 -8.71
C GLY A 3 13.52 0.97 -7.35
N MET A 4 14.52 0.25 -6.86
CA MET A 4 14.60 -0.25 -5.50
C MET A 4 15.47 0.70 -4.67
N LEU A 5 14.99 1.11 -3.50
CA LEU A 5 15.77 1.94 -2.61
C LEU A 5 16.85 1.11 -1.92
N GLU A 6 18.10 1.51 -2.09
CA GLU A 6 19.25 0.98 -1.36
C GLU A 6 19.90 2.08 -0.53
N ILE A 7 20.34 1.77 0.65
CA ILE A 7 20.97 2.72 1.59
C ILE A 7 22.33 2.19 2.01
N LYS A 8 23.33 3.07 2.08
CA LYS A 8 24.63 2.77 2.65
C LYS A 8 24.91 3.73 3.81
N ALA A 9 25.21 3.18 4.98
CA ALA A 9 25.53 3.93 6.18
C ALA A 9 26.68 3.27 6.96
N GLU A 10 27.52 4.08 7.59
CA GLU A 10 28.62 3.60 8.42
C GLU A 10 28.14 2.80 9.65
N SER A 11 26.95 3.16 10.17
CA SER A 11 26.31 2.51 11.33
C SER A 11 25.32 1.41 10.96
N ALA A 12 25.46 0.79 9.77
CA ALA A 12 24.56 -0.27 9.34
C ALA A 12 24.68 -1.52 10.25
N MET A 13 23.54 -2.22 10.44
CA MET A 13 23.53 -3.51 11.14
C MET A 13 24.38 -4.56 10.42
N LEU A 14 24.84 -5.58 11.13
CA LEU A 14 25.61 -6.69 10.55
C LEU A 14 24.75 -7.66 9.72
N GLY A 15 23.45 -7.69 9.94
CA GLY A 15 22.51 -8.58 9.27
C GLY A 15 21.40 -9.10 10.17
N TYR A 16 20.62 -10.05 9.68
CA TYR A 16 19.59 -10.75 10.43
C TYR A 16 20.05 -12.14 10.85
N LEU A 17 19.66 -12.59 12.06
CA LEU A 17 20.05 -13.91 12.57
C LEU A 17 19.40 -15.07 11.79
N ASN A 18 18.16 -14.90 11.34
CA ASN A 18 17.31 -15.96 10.77
C ASN A 18 16.79 -15.65 9.36
N SER A 19 17.46 -14.76 8.63
CA SER A 19 17.05 -14.38 7.27
C SER A 19 18.28 -14.15 6.40
N PRO A 20 18.16 -14.31 5.07
CA PRO A 20 19.23 -13.94 4.15
C PRO A 20 19.69 -12.50 4.37
N SER A 21 20.96 -12.26 4.11
CA SER A 21 21.53 -10.92 4.25
C SER A 21 20.79 -9.92 3.34
N PRO A 22 20.31 -8.79 3.89
CA PRO A 22 19.65 -7.75 3.11
C PRO A 22 20.66 -6.80 2.41
N PHE A 23 21.97 -7.14 2.49
CA PHE A 23 23.03 -6.33 1.90
C PHE A 23 23.49 -6.87 0.55
N THR A 24 23.78 -5.94 -0.37
CA THR A 24 24.52 -6.26 -1.59
C THR A 24 25.97 -6.62 -1.28
N LYS A 25 26.69 -7.19 -2.26
CA LYS A 25 28.13 -7.50 -2.12
C LYS A 25 28.97 -6.26 -1.79
N ASP A 26 28.53 -5.08 -2.22
CA ASP A 26 29.22 -3.81 -2.00
C ASP A 26 28.76 -3.08 -0.73
N GLY A 27 27.97 -3.74 0.12
CA GLY A 27 27.53 -3.25 1.43
C GLY A 27 26.37 -2.26 1.42
N TRP A 28 25.55 -2.23 0.35
CA TRP A 28 24.31 -1.47 0.31
C TRP A 28 23.17 -2.27 0.94
N PHE A 29 22.41 -1.65 1.82
CA PHE A 29 21.21 -2.22 2.41
C PHE A 29 20.02 -2.10 1.47
N ILE A 30 19.43 -3.23 1.09
CA ILE A 30 18.21 -3.29 0.26
C ILE A 30 17.01 -3.09 1.17
N THR A 31 16.34 -1.95 1.08
CA THR A 31 15.21 -1.61 1.96
C THR A 31 13.94 -2.40 1.66
N GLY A 32 13.79 -2.88 0.44
CA GLY A 32 12.56 -3.49 -0.07
C GLY A 32 11.49 -2.49 -0.49
N ASP A 33 11.81 -1.19 -0.46
CA ASP A 33 10.92 -0.13 -0.88
C ASP A 33 11.13 0.21 -2.35
N ALA A 34 10.04 0.26 -3.11
CA ALA A 34 10.04 0.73 -4.48
C ALA A 34 9.95 2.26 -4.51
N VAL A 35 10.71 2.87 -5.39
CA VAL A 35 10.80 4.33 -5.52
C VAL A 35 10.71 4.78 -6.97
N GLU A 36 10.17 5.97 -7.18
CA GLU A 36 10.22 6.73 -8.41
C GLU A 36 11.16 7.92 -8.23
N VAL A 37 12.11 8.10 -9.14
CA VAL A 37 13.04 9.24 -9.12
C VAL A 37 12.54 10.31 -10.07
N LYS A 38 12.34 11.52 -9.56
CA LYS A 38 11.94 12.71 -10.35
C LYS A 38 12.91 13.86 -10.09
N GLY A 39 13.90 13.99 -10.96
CA GLY A 39 14.98 14.98 -10.77
C GLY A 39 15.74 14.72 -9.49
N GLU A 40 15.73 15.69 -8.56
CA GLU A 40 16.39 15.59 -7.25
C GLU A 40 15.51 14.94 -6.15
N TYR A 41 14.27 14.58 -6.47
CA TYR A 41 13.32 14.02 -5.51
C TYR A 41 13.12 12.52 -5.70
N ILE A 42 12.98 11.82 -4.59
CA ILE A 42 12.63 10.40 -4.55
C ILE A 42 11.25 10.28 -3.95
N LYS A 43 10.31 9.71 -4.71
CA LYS A 43 8.98 9.36 -4.23
C LYS A 43 8.95 7.88 -3.86
N ILE A 44 8.65 7.59 -2.60
CA ILE A 44 8.43 6.20 -2.15
C ILE A 44 7.06 5.75 -2.65
N LEU A 45 7.02 4.68 -3.43
CA LEU A 45 5.79 4.07 -3.96
C LEU A 45 5.18 3.08 -2.97
N GLY A 46 6.00 2.29 -2.28
CA GLY A 46 5.59 1.30 -1.29
C GLY A 46 6.52 0.09 -1.25
N ARG A 47 6.12 -0.93 -0.50
CA ARG A 47 6.87 -2.19 -0.38
C ARG A 47 6.70 -3.05 -1.61
N LYS A 48 7.80 -3.57 -2.17
CA LYS A 48 7.76 -4.51 -3.30
C LYS A 48 7.01 -5.80 -2.94
N SER A 49 7.12 -6.25 -1.70
CA SER A 49 6.42 -7.45 -1.19
C SER A 49 4.91 -7.30 -1.09
N GLU A 50 4.39 -6.06 -1.10
CA GLU A 50 2.97 -5.74 -1.00
C GLU A 50 2.34 -5.38 -2.36
N LEU A 51 3.12 -5.45 -3.44
CA LEU A 51 2.69 -5.12 -4.78
C LEU A 51 1.45 -5.94 -5.19
N ILE A 52 0.43 -5.24 -5.68
CA ILE A 52 -0.78 -5.84 -6.25
C ILE A 52 -0.66 -5.79 -7.77
N ASN A 53 -0.72 -6.93 -8.43
CA ASN A 53 -0.74 -7.01 -9.89
C ASN A 53 -2.20 -7.07 -10.39
N VAL A 54 -2.62 -6.02 -11.08
CA VAL A 54 -3.98 -5.87 -11.63
C VAL A 54 -3.91 -5.87 -13.15
N GLY A 55 -4.17 -7.00 -13.78
CA GLY A 55 -4.15 -7.12 -15.24
C GLY A 55 -2.80 -6.77 -15.87
N GLY A 56 -1.69 -7.04 -15.20
CA GLY A 56 -0.33 -6.69 -15.62
C GLY A 56 0.16 -5.33 -15.11
N GLU A 57 -0.73 -4.51 -14.57
CA GLU A 57 -0.37 -3.22 -13.98
C GLU A 57 0.04 -3.35 -12.51
N LYS A 58 1.03 -2.57 -12.10
CA LYS A 58 1.55 -2.56 -10.74
C LYS A 58 0.82 -1.54 -9.88
N VAL A 59 0.25 -2.00 -8.76
CA VAL A 59 -0.39 -1.14 -7.77
C VAL A 59 0.29 -1.31 -6.42
N TYR A 60 0.81 -0.22 -5.88
CA TYR A 60 1.35 -0.18 -4.53
C TYR A 60 0.26 0.25 -3.54
N PRO A 61 -0.08 -0.57 -2.54
CA PRO A 61 -1.13 -0.26 -1.55
C PRO A 61 -0.96 1.12 -0.93
N GLN A 62 0.27 1.50 -0.59
CA GLN A 62 0.58 2.77 0.07
C GLN A 62 0.16 3.99 -0.77
N GLU A 63 0.30 3.93 -2.10
CA GLU A 63 -0.11 5.02 -2.99
C GLU A 63 -1.63 5.25 -2.93
N VAL A 64 -2.40 4.18 -2.95
CA VAL A 64 -3.87 4.24 -2.85
C VAL A 64 -4.30 4.66 -1.45
N GLU A 65 -3.65 4.13 -0.41
CA GLU A 65 -3.91 4.50 0.98
C GLU A 65 -3.69 5.98 1.23
N ASN A 66 -2.61 6.57 0.70
CA ASN A 66 -2.31 7.99 0.86
C ASN A 66 -3.45 8.86 0.29
N VAL A 67 -3.98 8.52 -0.88
CA VAL A 67 -5.09 9.24 -1.48
C VAL A 67 -6.37 9.11 -0.64
N ILE A 68 -6.70 7.90 -0.17
CA ILE A 68 -7.91 7.67 0.63
C ILE A 68 -7.80 8.34 2.00
N GLN A 69 -6.62 8.35 2.61
CA GLN A 69 -6.38 8.94 3.93
C GLN A 69 -6.64 10.47 3.96
N GLU A 70 -6.52 11.15 2.82
CA GLU A 70 -6.83 12.58 2.70
C GLU A 70 -8.34 12.88 2.74
N MET A 71 -9.19 11.87 2.61
CA MET A 71 -10.64 12.05 2.64
C MET A 71 -11.13 12.33 4.06
N ASP A 72 -12.09 13.26 4.17
CA ASP A 72 -12.80 13.53 5.42
C ASP A 72 -13.40 12.25 6.01
N LYS A 73 -13.38 12.16 7.33
CA LYS A 73 -13.95 11.07 8.13
C LYS A 73 -13.22 9.72 8.02
N VAL A 74 -12.14 9.59 7.26
CA VAL A 74 -11.30 8.39 7.24
C VAL A 74 -10.37 8.42 8.45
N ALA A 75 -10.53 7.45 9.36
CA ALA A 75 -9.63 7.26 10.49
C ALA A 75 -8.44 6.38 10.10
N GLU A 76 -8.71 5.27 9.45
CA GLU A 76 -7.70 4.32 8.99
C GLU A 76 -8.11 3.72 7.65
N VAL A 77 -7.13 3.44 6.81
CA VAL A 77 -7.31 2.70 5.56
C VAL A 77 -6.22 1.65 5.42
N THR A 78 -6.61 0.47 4.95
CA THR A 78 -5.70 -0.59 4.53
C THR A 78 -6.11 -1.07 3.15
N VAL A 79 -5.19 -0.99 2.21
CA VAL A 79 -5.37 -1.46 0.84
C VAL A 79 -4.67 -2.80 0.68
N TYR A 80 -5.32 -3.73 0.01
CA TYR A 80 -4.80 -5.07 -0.24
C TYR A 80 -5.32 -5.63 -1.57
N GLY A 81 -4.63 -6.64 -2.09
CA GLY A 81 -5.06 -7.37 -3.28
C GLY A 81 -5.93 -8.57 -2.92
N GLU A 82 -6.96 -8.82 -3.71
CA GLU A 82 -7.77 -10.03 -3.66
C GLU A 82 -7.69 -10.75 -5.00
N LYS A 83 -7.54 -12.06 -4.98
CA LYS A 83 -7.43 -12.87 -6.20
C LYS A 83 -8.69 -12.74 -7.06
N ASN A 84 -8.48 -12.55 -8.35
CA ASN A 84 -9.55 -12.47 -9.35
C ASN A 84 -9.17 -13.32 -10.57
N PRO A 85 -10.06 -14.20 -11.06
CA PRO A 85 -9.76 -15.11 -12.16
C PRO A 85 -9.40 -14.43 -13.49
N ILE A 86 -9.88 -13.19 -13.70
CA ILE A 86 -9.69 -12.46 -14.97
C ILE A 86 -8.49 -11.51 -14.87
N MET A 87 -8.41 -10.74 -13.78
CA MET A 87 -7.42 -9.66 -13.61
C MET A 87 -6.17 -10.07 -12.83
N GLY A 88 -6.07 -11.31 -12.38
CA GLY A 88 -5.05 -11.75 -11.44
C GLY A 88 -5.35 -11.31 -10.02
N ASN A 89 -5.45 -10.00 -9.78
CA ASN A 89 -5.94 -9.42 -8.53
C ASN A 89 -6.82 -8.21 -8.81
N ILE A 90 -7.62 -7.84 -7.81
CA ILE A 90 -8.34 -6.57 -7.73
C ILE A 90 -7.89 -5.80 -6.49
N VAL A 91 -7.97 -4.50 -6.57
CA VAL A 91 -7.66 -3.62 -5.42
C VAL A 91 -8.88 -3.57 -4.50
N CYS A 92 -8.64 -3.86 -3.22
CA CYS A 92 -9.64 -3.80 -2.16
C CYS A 92 -9.17 -2.84 -1.05
N ALA A 93 -10.11 -2.21 -0.38
CA ALA A 93 -9.83 -1.32 0.75
C ALA A 93 -10.68 -1.66 1.95
N LYS A 94 -10.06 -1.78 3.13
CA LYS A 94 -10.72 -1.79 4.44
C LYS A 94 -10.58 -0.40 5.04
N ILE A 95 -11.68 0.20 5.48
CA ILE A 95 -11.71 1.57 5.97
C ILE A 95 -12.41 1.62 7.31
N ARG A 96 -11.79 2.29 8.27
CA ARG A 96 -12.44 2.68 9.53
C ARG A 96 -12.75 4.18 9.47
N LEU A 97 -13.99 4.52 9.79
CA LEU A 97 -14.44 5.91 9.82
C LEU A 97 -14.30 6.52 11.23
N ILE A 98 -14.10 7.83 11.31
CA ILE A 98 -14.11 8.59 12.57
C ILE A 98 -15.52 8.66 13.13
N LYS A 99 -16.52 8.83 12.24
CA LYS A 99 -17.94 8.88 12.56
C LYS A 99 -18.70 8.01 11.58
N GLU A 100 -19.77 7.39 12.04
CA GLU A 100 -20.65 6.61 11.18
C GLU A 100 -21.23 7.48 10.06
N GLU A 101 -21.26 6.89 8.87
CA GLU A 101 -21.87 7.43 7.66
C GLU A 101 -22.55 6.28 6.93
N GLU A 102 -23.60 6.57 6.18
CA GLU A 102 -24.23 5.53 5.34
C GLU A 102 -23.21 4.94 4.37
N LYS A 103 -23.02 3.62 4.46
CA LYS A 103 -21.97 2.89 3.73
C LYS A 103 -22.02 3.15 2.22
N LYS A 104 -23.20 3.15 1.63
CA LYS A 104 -23.38 3.36 0.18
C LYS A 104 -22.97 4.77 -0.25
N ILE A 105 -23.34 5.78 0.53
CA ILE A 105 -22.99 7.19 0.27
C ILE A 105 -21.46 7.35 0.36
N PHE A 106 -20.85 6.83 1.43
CA PHE A 106 -19.40 6.90 1.61
C PHE A 106 -18.64 6.19 0.48
N ILE A 107 -19.04 4.98 0.11
CA ILE A 107 -18.38 4.19 -0.95
C ILE A 107 -18.45 4.91 -2.30
N ASN A 108 -19.61 5.50 -2.64
CA ASN A 108 -19.75 6.26 -3.88
C ASN A 108 -18.85 7.51 -3.90
N ARG A 109 -18.80 8.24 -2.79
CA ARG A 109 -17.91 9.39 -2.59
C ARG A 109 -16.45 9.00 -2.71
N LEU A 110 -16.03 7.90 -2.07
CA LEU A 110 -14.67 7.37 -2.14
C LEU A 110 -14.28 7.01 -3.58
N LYS A 111 -15.13 6.26 -4.28
CA LYS A 111 -14.85 5.86 -5.66
C LYS A 111 -14.72 7.06 -6.60
N LYS A 112 -15.56 8.08 -6.42
CA LYS A 112 -15.44 9.33 -7.19
C LYS A 112 -14.13 10.04 -6.88
N TYR A 113 -13.78 10.20 -5.60
CA TYR A 113 -12.57 10.85 -5.14
C TYR A 113 -11.31 10.15 -5.69
N CYS A 114 -11.27 8.82 -5.63
CA CYS A 114 -10.15 8.03 -6.17
C CYS A 114 -10.05 8.14 -7.70
N LYS A 115 -11.17 8.11 -8.44
CA LYS A 115 -11.16 8.23 -9.91
C LYS A 115 -10.59 9.56 -10.41
N GLU A 116 -10.71 10.62 -9.62
CA GLU A 116 -10.17 11.95 -9.97
C GLU A 116 -8.65 12.05 -9.72
N ARG A 117 -8.07 11.15 -8.92
CA ARG A 117 -6.68 11.23 -8.43
C ARG A 117 -5.79 10.05 -8.78
N LEU A 118 -6.40 8.92 -9.11
CA LEU A 118 -5.71 7.67 -9.41
C LEU A 118 -6.08 7.15 -10.80
N GLN A 119 -5.16 6.39 -11.38
CA GLN A 119 -5.46 5.63 -12.59
C GLN A 119 -6.55 4.59 -12.31
N SER A 120 -7.38 4.28 -13.31
CA SER A 120 -8.59 3.46 -13.15
C SER A 120 -8.34 2.10 -12.50
N TYR A 121 -7.22 1.44 -12.83
CA TYR A 121 -6.86 0.14 -12.27
C TYR A 121 -6.41 0.19 -10.80
N LYS A 122 -6.10 1.38 -10.26
CA LYS A 122 -5.74 1.61 -8.85
C LYS A 122 -6.95 1.89 -7.96
N VAL A 123 -8.09 2.22 -8.55
CA VAL A 123 -9.30 2.52 -7.78
C VAL A 123 -9.85 1.26 -7.12
N PRO A 124 -10.10 1.25 -5.80
CA PRO A 124 -10.64 0.08 -5.14
C PRO A 124 -11.97 -0.39 -5.73
N VAL A 125 -12.01 -1.66 -6.13
CA VAL A 125 -13.22 -2.32 -6.63
C VAL A 125 -14.15 -2.67 -5.47
N ARG A 126 -13.57 -3.25 -4.41
CA ARG A 126 -14.27 -3.62 -3.18
C ARG A 126 -13.85 -2.71 -2.03
N VAL A 127 -14.82 -2.18 -1.31
CA VAL A 127 -14.61 -1.34 -0.12
C VAL A 127 -15.39 -1.93 1.05
N ILE A 128 -14.70 -2.20 2.14
CA ILE A 128 -15.27 -2.74 3.38
C ILE A 128 -15.08 -1.71 4.49
N ILE A 129 -16.17 -1.32 5.16
CA ILE A 129 -16.10 -0.46 6.33
C ILE A 129 -16.03 -1.35 7.57
N VAL A 130 -15.01 -1.14 8.39
CA VAL A 130 -14.72 -1.91 9.59
C VAL A 130 -14.69 -1.02 10.82
N GLU A 131 -15.05 -1.59 11.98
CA GLU A 131 -15.02 -0.90 13.27
C GLU A 131 -13.71 -1.12 14.02
N LYS A 132 -13.04 -2.26 13.77
CA LYS A 132 -11.81 -2.66 14.46
C LYS A 132 -10.58 -1.91 13.89
N LYS A 133 -9.61 -1.63 14.77
CA LYS A 133 -8.31 -1.11 14.38
C LYS A 133 -7.59 -2.07 13.44
N GLN A 134 -6.92 -1.52 12.41
CA GLN A 134 -6.27 -2.28 11.33
C GLN A 134 -4.77 -2.50 11.56
N TYR A 135 -4.25 -2.10 12.70
CA TYR A 135 -2.85 -2.28 13.07
C TYR A 135 -2.69 -3.42 14.07
N SER A 136 -1.66 -4.24 13.88
CA SER A 136 -1.24 -5.21 14.88
C SER A 136 -0.70 -4.50 16.14
N ASN A 137 -0.51 -5.26 17.23
CA ASN A 137 0.12 -4.76 18.46
C ASN A 137 1.55 -4.18 18.23
N ARG A 138 2.17 -4.48 17.08
CA ARG A 138 3.47 -3.93 16.66
C ARG A 138 3.33 -2.80 15.65
N PHE A 139 2.16 -2.17 15.54
CA PHE A 139 1.85 -1.09 14.60
C PHE A 139 2.06 -1.45 13.11
N LYS A 140 2.00 -2.73 12.75
CA LYS A 140 2.03 -3.18 11.36
C LYS A 140 0.62 -3.33 10.82
N LYS A 141 0.36 -2.81 9.62
CA LYS A 141 -0.92 -2.99 8.93
C LYS A 141 -1.17 -4.46 8.58
N LEU A 142 -2.40 -4.91 8.84
CA LEU A 142 -2.85 -6.25 8.50
C LEU A 142 -3.50 -6.23 7.11
N ARG A 143 -2.74 -6.64 6.09
CA ARG A 143 -3.18 -6.66 4.68
C ARG A 143 -3.63 -8.06 4.24
N VAL A 144 -4.40 -8.73 5.07
CA VAL A 144 -4.96 -10.05 4.74
C VAL A 144 -6.44 -9.92 4.46
N SER A 145 -6.93 -10.56 3.39
CA SER A 145 -8.36 -10.74 3.17
C SER A 145 -8.93 -11.59 4.31
N ASP A 146 -9.96 -11.12 4.98
CA ASP A 146 -10.74 -11.99 5.86
C ASP A 146 -11.47 -12.99 4.95
N ASN A 147 -11.15 -14.27 5.09
CA ASN A 147 -11.90 -15.37 4.48
C ASN A 147 -13.24 -15.55 5.18
#